data_ca77dcc97d38051db406b0268b8c4cff
#
_entry.id   ca77dcc97d38051db406b0268b8c4cff
#
_cell.length_a   1.000
_cell.length_b   1.000
_cell.length_c   1.000
_cell.angle_alpha   90.00
_cell.angle_beta   90.00
_cell.angle_gamma   90.00
#
_symmetry.space_group_name_H-M   'P 1'
#
loop_
_entity.id
_entity.type
_entity.pdbx_description
1 polymer ?
#
loop_
_entity_poly.entity_id
_entity_poly.type
_entity_poly.pdbx_seq_one_letter_code
_entity_poly.pdbx_strand_id
1 'polypeptide(L)'
;MDRRTFLTQMSMAAGGAFVGTSRRPAGAQVLPHASSASPAAETVYGRVRGYVDERVLAFRGVPYAASTAGAHRFLPPRKPEPWPGVLDTIELGHRAPQLDAPRVPEWFVMDRTEPQGEDCLVLNVWTPALDSQKRPVVVWLHGGGFTGGSNGFTAYDGANLARHHNVVVVGVNHRLNGFGFLYLGDISDKYADGNAGMLDIVAALQWTKENISSFGGDPGSVTVFGQSGGGSKVSTLLGMPAARGLFHRAYAMSGSQVRSIPREQATETARNLLKLLNIPPAYRERLNDVPMRQLRQLMNGSGLGGWGPVVDGRTLPAHAFDPAATEISSDVPLMIGSTETEQTWNPNQLYDPLTDAELQEDVARLLRTQVVTAQATIDLYKRNRPHASNLDIYLIMSSDASNFRTGTDTQALRKAEQRKAPVYKYYFQWYSPVRGGMLRAMHTMDVPFVFYNHVIARSEVGTGANAAALAEKMSTTFVQFAKTGNPNNKAIPNWLPYDPSVKQTLVWNDEPKVVNDPYGAEKAELAAVPRGEAPAGGRGRGRGATP
;
A
#
# COMPACT_ATOMS: atom_id res chain seq x y z
N MET A 1 -33.50 5.36 -46.62
CA MET A 1 -32.84 4.07 -46.84
C MET A 1 -32.73 3.37 -45.49
N ASP A 2 -33.40 2.26 -45.40
CA ASP A 2 -33.68 1.53 -44.14
C ASP A 2 -32.46 0.77 -43.66
N ARG A 3 -32.25 0.75 -42.35
CA ARG A 3 -31.14 0.10 -41.62
C ARG A 3 -31.04 -1.43 -41.83
N ARG A 4 -32.00 -2.05 -42.53
CA ARG A 4 -32.02 -3.49 -42.83
C ARG A 4 -31.31 -3.88 -44.12
N THR A 5 -31.01 -2.93 -45.02
CA THR A 5 -30.39 -3.20 -46.33
C THR A 5 -28.85 -3.14 -46.31
N PHE A 6 -28.24 -2.69 -45.21
CA PHE A 6 -26.77 -2.58 -45.06
C PHE A 6 -26.10 -3.86 -44.54
N LEU A 7 -26.84 -4.82 -43.99
CA LEU A 7 -26.29 -6.03 -43.40
C LEU A 7 -26.33 -7.27 -44.32
N THR A 8 -26.81 -7.15 -45.56
CA THR A 8 -26.96 -8.31 -46.47
C THR A 8 -26.00 -8.32 -47.68
N GLN A 9 -25.06 -7.39 -47.76
CA GLN A 9 -24.12 -7.34 -48.91
C GLN A 9 -22.62 -7.51 -48.55
N MET A 10 -22.29 -8.09 -47.41
CA MET A 10 -20.90 -8.48 -47.08
C MET A 10 -20.74 -9.98 -46.82
N SER A 11 -21.38 -10.80 -47.64
CA SER A 11 -21.14 -12.25 -47.56
C SER A 11 -21.00 -12.76 -49.00
N MET A 12 -19.87 -12.55 -49.66
CA MET A 12 -19.30 -13.32 -50.76
C MET A 12 -18.15 -12.58 -51.39
N ALA A 13 -16.93 -12.83 -50.95
CA ALA A 13 -15.74 -12.95 -51.80
C ALA A 13 -14.48 -13.03 -50.90
N ALA A 14 -13.76 -14.10 -51.09
CA ALA A 14 -12.33 -14.31 -50.91
C ALA A 14 -12.01 -15.45 -49.94
N GLY A 15 -12.04 -16.66 -50.48
CA GLY A 15 -11.24 -17.78 -50.00
C GLY A 15 -9.75 -17.46 -50.21
N GLY A 16 -9.07 -17.04 -49.18
CA GLY A 16 -7.64 -16.91 -49.08
C GLY A 16 -7.18 -17.62 -47.80
N ALA A 17 -6.32 -18.63 -47.96
CA ALA A 17 -5.74 -19.37 -46.86
C ALA A 17 -4.97 -18.40 -45.95
N PHE A 18 -5.59 -18.02 -44.85
CA PHE A 18 -4.89 -17.40 -43.71
C PHE A 18 -4.22 -18.51 -42.89
N VAL A 19 -2.91 -18.63 -43.03
CA VAL A 19 -2.07 -19.28 -42.03
C VAL A 19 -2.19 -18.43 -40.76
N GLY A 20 -3.10 -18.83 -39.89
CA GLY A 20 -3.32 -18.17 -38.61
C GLY A 20 -2.12 -18.39 -37.70
N THR A 21 -1.22 -17.39 -37.66
CA THR A 21 -0.36 -17.24 -36.49
C THR A 21 -1.28 -16.79 -35.35
N SER A 22 -1.72 -17.75 -34.54
CA SER A 22 -2.40 -17.46 -33.28
C SER A 22 -1.43 -16.67 -32.40
N ARG A 23 -1.58 -15.34 -32.40
CA ARG A 23 -1.01 -14.51 -31.34
C ARG A 23 -1.70 -14.95 -30.06
N ARG A 24 -0.98 -15.73 -29.23
CA ARG A 24 -1.35 -15.96 -27.83
C ARG A 24 -1.52 -14.57 -27.20
N PRO A 25 -2.62 -14.33 -26.44
CA PRO A 25 -2.71 -13.11 -25.65
C PRO A 25 -1.51 -13.09 -24.71
N ALA A 26 -0.76 -12.00 -24.73
CA ALA A 26 0.33 -11.78 -23.79
C ALA A 26 -0.27 -11.78 -22.38
N GLY A 27 0.09 -12.78 -21.55
CA GLY A 27 -0.24 -12.76 -20.14
C GLY A 27 -1.03 -13.94 -19.55
N ALA A 28 -1.32 -15.00 -20.28
CA ALA A 28 -1.72 -16.22 -19.61
C ALA A 28 -0.48 -16.82 -18.91
N GLN A 29 -0.27 -16.51 -17.63
CA GLN A 29 0.68 -17.26 -16.80
C GLN A 29 0.25 -18.73 -16.85
N VAL A 30 1.11 -19.58 -17.40
CA VAL A 30 0.96 -21.02 -17.23
C VAL A 30 1.13 -21.28 -15.74
N LEU A 31 0.04 -21.67 -15.08
CA LEU A 31 0.12 -22.02 -13.65
C LEU A 31 1.13 -23.15 -13.48
N PRO A 32 2.08 -23.04 -12.57
CA PRO A 32 3.03 -24.11 -12.30
C PRO A 32 2.28 -25.32 -11.76
N HIS A 33 2.60 -26.52 -12.27
CA HIS A 33 2.05 -27.75 -11.75
C HIS A 33 2.86 -28.23 -10.55
N ALA A 34 2.20 -28.47 -9.43
CA ALA A 34 2.84 -29.11 -8.29
C ALA A 34 3.13 -30.59 -8.63
N SER A 35 4.32 -31.04 -8.28
CA SER A 35 4.76 -32.43 -8.41
C SER A 35 5.36 -32.92 -7.09
N SER A 36 5.60 -34.22 -6.96
CA SER A 36 6.30 -34.75 -5.76
C SER A 36 7.74 -34.21 -5.60
N ALA A 37 8.35 -33.71 -6.68
CA ALA A 37 9.65 -33.06 -6.68
C ALA A 37 9.58 -31.54 -6.35
N SER A 38 8.41 -30.96 -6.20
CA SER A 38 8.24 -29.55 -5.85
C SER A 38 8.67 -29.28 -4.41
N PRO A 39 9.21 -28.08 -4.10
CA PRO A 39 9.69 -27.75 -2.75
C PRO A 39 8.54 -27.81 -1.75
N ALA A 40 8.80 -28.41 -0.59
CA ALA A 40 7.84 -28.50 0.49
C ALA A 40 8.46 -28.05 1.81
N ALA A 41 7.70 -27.26 2.57
CA ALA A 41 8.09 -26.74 3.88
C ALA A 41 7.13 -27.21 4.97
N GLU A 42 7.65 -27.44 6.17
CA GLU A 42 6.84 -27.75 7.34
C GLU A 42 6.37 -26.47 8.02
N THR A 43 5.10 -26.43 8.36
CA THR A 43 4.55 -25.37 9.25
C THR A 43 3.97 -26.01 10.50
N VAL A 44 3.71 -25.22 11.55
CA VAL A 44 3.07 -25.74 12.76
C VAL A 44 1.63 -26.24 12.52
N TYR A 45 1.06 -25.95 11.36
CA TYR A 45 -0.31 -26.36 10.98
C TYR A 45 -0.35 -27.51 9.98
N GLY A 46 0.76 -27.83 9.34
CA GLY A 46 0.87 -28.88 8.33
C GLY A 46 1.89 -28.50 7.26
N ARG A 47 2.08 -29.43 6.33
CA ARG A 47 3.05 -29.29 5.25
C ARG A 47 2.48 -28.51 4.09
N VAL A 48 3.26 -27.60 3.51
CA VAL A 48 2.89 -26.82 2.32
C VAL A 48 3.86 -27.14 1.17
N ARG A 49 3.35 -27.19 -0.06
CA ARG A 49 4.15 -27.44 -1.26
C ARG A 49 4.02 -26.27 -2.22
N GLY A 50 5.16 -25.65 -2.56
CA GLY A 50 5.28 -24.56 -3.50
C GLY A 50 5.79 -25.00 -4.87
N TYR A 51 6.38 -24.05 -5.59
CA TYR A 51 6.99 -24.26 -6.89
C TYR A 51 8.32 -23.49 -6.99
N VAL A 52 9.09 -23.77 -8.04
CA VAL A 52 10.33 -23.04 -8.33
C VAL A 52 10.04 -21.99 -9.40
N ASP A 53 10.40 -20.74 -9.09
CA ASP A 53 10.31 -19.59 -9.96
C ASP A 53 11.74 -19.03 -10.17
N GLU A 54 12.35 -19.35 -11.31
CA GLU A 54 13.72 -18.91 -11.66
C GLU A 54 14.74 -18.96 -10.49
N ARG A 55 14.86 -20.09 -9.81
CA ARG A 55 15.73 -20.35 -8.63
C ARG A 55 15.24 -19.74 -7.31
N VAL A 56 14.04 -19.24 -7.24
CA VAL A 56 13.36 -18.86 -6.00
C VAL A 56 12.26 -19.87 -5.72
N LEU A 57 12.10 -20.24 -4.48
CA LEU A 57 11.00 -21.10 -4.05
C LEU A 57 9.83 -20.20 -3.67
N ALA A 58 8.69 -20.39 -4.32
CA ALA A 58 7.48 -19.61 -4.11
C ALA A 58 6.38 -20.49 -3.52
N PHE A 59 5.74 -19.99 -2.47
CA PHE A 59 4.56 -20.58 -1.82
C PHE A 59 3.47 -19.51 -1.82
N ARG A 60 2.37 -19.74 -2.52
CA ARG A 60 1.28 -18.77 -2.67
C ARG A 60 0.01 -19.25 -2.00
N GLY A 61 -0.73 -18.34 -1.37
CA GLY A 61 -1.98 -18.66 -0.71
C GLY A 61 -1.84 -19.51 0.55
N VAL A 62 -0.72 -19.43 1.27
CA VAL A 62 -0.50 -20.16 2.53
C VAL A 62 -1.45 -19.63 3.60
N PRO A 63 -2.34 -20.46 4.20
CA PRO A 63 -3.23 -19.99 5.25
C PRO A 63 -2.46 -19.64 6.54
N TYR A 64 -2.66 -18.43 7.06
CA TYR A 64 -2.13 -18.03 8.37
C TYR A 64 -3.21 -17.92 9.45
N ALA A 65 -4.48 -17.91 9.03
CA ALA A 65 -5.63 -17.90 9.92
C ALA A 65 -6.80 -18.66 9.27
N ALA A 66 -7.79 -19.06 10.08
CA ALA A 66 -9.00 -19.70 9.63
C ALA A 66 -9.93 -18.72 8.90
N SER A 67 -10.84 -19.25 8.08
CA SER A 67 -11.86 -18.46 7.37
C SER A 67 -12.63 -17.54 8.32
N THR A 68 -12.90 -16.34 7.85
CA THR A 68 -13.65 -15.30 8.58
C THR A 68 -15.12 -15.22 8.17
N ALA A 69 -15.61 -16.16 7.37
CA ALA A 69 -16.99 -16.16 6.90
C ALA A 69 -18.00 -16.52 8.01
N GLY A 70 -19.26 -16.14 7.80
CA GLY A 70 -20.39 -16.51 8.65
C GLY A 70 -20.27 -15.95 10.07
N ALA A 71 -20.39 -16.81 11.07
CA ALA A 71 -20.39 -16.43 12.50
C ALA A 71 -19.07 -15.82 12.98
N HIS A 72 -18.00 -15.91 12.19
CA HIS A 72 -16.68 -15.36 12.49
C HIS A 72 -16.41 -14.00 11.83
N ARG A 73 -17.36 -13.52 11.06
CA ARG A 73 -17.29 -12.19 10.43
C ARG A 73 -17.17 -11.12 11.52
N PHE A 74 -16.33 -10.12 11.29
CA PHE A 74 -16.04 -8.99 12.20
C PHE A 74 -15.35 -9.34 13.51
N LEU A 75 -15.04 -10.60 13.78
CA LEU A 75 -14.30 -11.04 14.97
C LEU A 75 -12.79 -11.08 14.69
N PRO A 76 -11.94 -11.07 15.73
CA PRO A 76 -10.51 -11.33 15.59
C PRO A 76 -10.21 -12.60 14.82
N PRO A 77 -9.05 -12.70 14.11
CA PRO A 77 -8.67 -13.91 13.41
C PRO A 77 -8.43 -15.07 14.38
N ARG A 78 -8.67 -16.29 13.89
CA ARG A 78 -8.43 -17.53 14.63
C ARG A 78 -7.32 -18.32 13.94
N LYS A 79 -6.53 -19.08 14.71
CA LYS A 79 -5.52 -19.97 14.14
C LYS A 79 -6.16 -20.93 13.12
N PRO A 80 -5.44 -21.30 12.03
CA PRO A 80 -5.91 -22.32 11.13
C PRO A 80 -6.05 -23.68 11.86
N GLU A 81 -6.99 -24.49 11.40
CA GLU A 81 -7.01 -25.89 11.79
C GLU A 81 -5.83 -26.62 11.13
N PRO A 82 -5.10 -27.48 11.85
CA PRO A 82 -4.06 -28.29 11.25
C PRO A 82 -4.63 -29.20 10.15
N TRP A 83 -3.92 -29.33 9.05
CA TRP A 83 -4.31 -30.17 7.94
C TRP A 83 -3.41 -31.40 7.78
N PRO A 84 -4.00 -32.57 7.43
CA PRO A 84 -3.22 -33.76 7.13
C PRO A 84 -2.57 -33.67 5.75
N GLY A 85 -1.43 -34.34 5.56
CA GLY A 85 -0.76 -34.43 4.28
C GLY A 85 -0.07 -33.13 3.85
N VAL A 86 -0.12 -32.84 2.55
CA VAL A 86 0.56 -31.69 1.94
C VAL A 86 -0.45 -30.80 1.23
N LEU A 87 -0.52 -29.55 1.63
CA LEU A 87 -1.34 -28.52 0.98
C LEU A 87 -0.55 -27.91 -0.18
N ASP A 88 -1.13 -27.90 -1.37
CA ASP A 88 -0.56 -27.20 -2.53
C ASP A 88 -0.78 -25.70 -2.40
N THR A 89 0.33 -24.96 -2.41
CA THR A 89 0.37 -23.49 -2.27
C THR A 89 1.05 -22.88 -3.49
N ILE A 90 0.43 -23.12 -4.66
CA ILE A 90 0.94 -22.69 -5.98
C ILE A 90 0.09 -21.58 -6.60
N GLU A 91 -1.14 -21.39 -6.11
CA GLU A 91 -2.07 -20.36 -6.57
C GLU A 91 -2.24 -19.27 -5.51
N LEU A 92 -2.52 -18.05 -5.96
CA LEU A 92 -2.93 -16.97 -5.08
C LEU A 92 -4.25 -17.34 -4.40
N GLY A 93 -4.34 -17.18 -3.09
CA GLY A 93 -5.60 -17.34 -2.37
C GLY A 93 -6.56 -16.16 -2.65
N HIS A 94 -7.72 -16.17 -2.00
CA HIS A 94 -8.67 -15.08 -2.16
C HIS A 94 -8.10 -13.75 -1.67
N ARG A 95 -8.41 -12.67 -2.40
CA ARG A 95 -8.32 -11.32 -1.86
C ARG A 95 -9.56 -10.98 -1.05
N ALA A 96 -9.44 -10.05 -0.11
CA ALA A 96 -10.57 -9.56 0.69
C ALA A 96 -11.69 -8.99 -0.19
N PRO A 97 -12.97 -9.14 0.21
CA PRO A 97 -14.10 -8.55 -0.48
C PRO A 97 -13.95 -7.03 -0.60
N GLN A 98 -14.01 -6.51 -1.81
CA GLN A 98 -13.80 -5.09 -2.14
C GLN A 98 -14.52 -4.74 -3.44
N LEU A 99 -14.78 -3.47 -3.72
CA LEU A 99 -15.26 -3.07 -5.04
C LEU A 99 -14.17 -3.37 -6.07
N ASP A 100 -14.62 -3.77 -7.25
CA ASP A 100 -13.71 -3.83 -8.37
C ASP A 100 -13.24 -2.40 -8.66
N ALA A 101 -11.92 -2.21 -8.74
CA ALA A 101 -11.38 -0.91 -9.08
C ALA A 101 -11.88 -0.51 -10.48
N PRO A 102 -12.08 0.80 -10.73
CA PRO A 102 -12.16 1.27 -12.10
C PRO A 102 -10.99 0.70 -12.90
N ARG A 103 -11.16 0.50 -14.21
CA ARG A 103 -10.07 0.01 -15.07
C ARG A 103 -8.84 0.85 -14.78
N VAL A 104 -7.84 0.24 -14.19
CA VAL A 104 -6.52 0.85 -14.10
C VAL A 104 -5.96 0.97 -15.51
N PRO A 105 -5.22 2.04 -15.84
CA PRO A 105 -4.57 2.15 -17.13
C PRO A 105 -3.71 0.90 -17.41
N GLU A 106 -3.68 0.44 -18.66
CA GLU A 106 -2.92 -0.77 -19.07
C GLU A 106 -1.41 -0.71 -18.75
N TRP A 107 -0.88 0.49 -18.54
CA TRP A 107 0.52 0.69 -18.17
C TRP A 107 0.79 0.48 -16.68
N PHE A 108 -0.25 0.47 -15.84
CA PHE A 108 -0.11 0.35 -14.39
C PHE A 108 -0.08 -1.12 -13.99
N VAL A 109 1.02 -1.57 -13.38
CA VAL A 109 1.29 -2.98 -13.08
C VAL A 109 0.60 -3.42 -11.78
N MET A 110 -0.71 -3.20 -11.72
CA MET A 110 -1.58 -3.60 -10.62
C MET A 110 -2.77 -4.43 -11.10
N ASP A 111 -2.50 -5.40 -11.94
CA ASP A 111 -3.47 -6.38 -12.40
C ASP A 111 -3.91 -7.31 -11.25
N ARG A 112 -5.15 -7.73 -11.28
CA ARG A 112 -5.79 -8.55 -10.24
C ARG A 112 -6.36 -9.80 -10.89
N THR A 113 -5.84 -10.93 -10.53
CA THR A 113 -6.27 -12.22 -11.08
C THR A 113 -6.99 -13.11 -10.06
N GLU A 114 -6.74 -12.91 -8.77
CA GLU A 114 -7.30 -13.72 -7.71
C GLU A 114 -8.79 -13.43 -7.45
N PRO A 115 -9.58 -14.47 -7.11
CA PRO A 115 -10.99 -14.30 -6.73
C PRO A 115 -11.13 -13.55 -5.39
N GLN A 116 -12.32 -13.00 -5.14
CA GLN A 116 -12.66 -12.39 -3.86
C GLN A 116 -13.39 -13.37 -2.95
N GLY A 117 -13.08 -13.33 -1.66
CA GLY A 117 -13.76 -14.17 -0.67
C GLY A 117 -13.43 -13.75 0.76
N GLU A 118 -14.22 -14.24 1.72
CA GLU A 118 -13.99 -14.02 3.15
C GLU A 118 -12.96 -14.99 3.72
N ASP A 119 -12.56 -16.01 2.97
CA ASP A 119 -11.42 -16.88 3.25
C ASP A 119 -10.15 -16.31 2.61
N CYS A 120 -9.78 -15.10 3.06
CA CYS A 120 -8.70 -14.29 2.48
C CYS A 120 -7.48 -14.12 3.41
N LEU A 121 -7.45 -14.83 4.53
CA LEU A 121 -6.35 -14.73 5.48
C LEU A 121 -5.20 -15.64 5.08
N VAL A 122 -4.58 -15.30 3.96
CA VAL A 122 -3.49 -16.02 3.32
C VAL A 122 -2.28 -15.11 3.10
N LEU A 123 -1.10 -15.71 3.02
CA LEU A 123 0.14 -15.02 2.69
C LEU A 123 0.89 -15.77 1.58
N ASN A 124 1.82 -15.05 0.95
CA ASN A 124 2.76 -15.62 -0.01
C ASN A 124 4.17 -15.55 0.58
N VAL A 125 5.00 -16.55 0.28
CA VAL A 125 6.40 -16.59 0.71
C VAL A 125 7.29 -16.82 -0.51
N TRP A 126 8.32 -16.01 -0.67
CA TRP A 126 9.41 -16.20 -1.62
C TRP A 126 10.72 -16.35 -0.87
N THR A 127 11.45 -17.41 -1.14
CA THR A 127 12.72 -17.69 -0.46
C THR A 127 13.74 -18.29 -1.43
N PRO A 128 15.03 -17.96 -1.31
CA PRO A 128 16.09 -18.59 -2.09
C PRO A 128 16.27 -20.09 -1.83
N ALA A 129 16.02 -20.55 -0.58
CA ALA A 129 16.17 -21.97 -0.22
C ALA A 129 15.48 -22.29 1.11
N LEU A 130 15.09 -23.57 1.26
CA LEU A 130 14.63 -24.16 2.53
C LEU A 130 15.83 -24.70 3.31
N ASP A 131 16.60 -23.82 3.91
CA ASP A 131 17.81 -24.13 4.67
C ASP A 131 17.84 -23.38 6.01
N SER A 132 18.91 -23.50 6.78
CA SER A 132 19.07 -22.88 8.09
C SER A 132 19.85 -21.55 8.09
N GLN A 133 19.92 -20.83 6.95
CA GLN A 133 20.80 -19.64 6.82
C GLN A 133 20.33 -18.41 7.60
N LYS A 134 19.11 -18.41 8.18
CA LYS A 134 18.59 -17.27 8.96
C LYS A 134 18.60 -15.96 8.16
N ARG A 135 17.99 -15.97 6.97
CA ARG A 135 17.89 -14.77 6.13
C ARG A 135 17.01 -13.72 6.77
N PRO A 136 17.30 -12.43 6.59
CA PRO A 136 16.37 -11.38 6.95
C PRO A 136 15.01 -11.60 6.28
N VAL A 137 13.94 -11.32 7.02
CA VAL A 137 12.56 -11.46 6.55
C VAL A 137 11.97 -10.07 6.33
N VAL A 138 11.39 -9.84 5.18
CA VAL A 138 10.66 -8.61 4.87
C VAL A 138 9.20 -8.93 4.62
N VAL A 139 8.30 -8.29 5.37
CA VAL A 139 6.85 -8.55 5.34
C VAL A 139 6.15 -7.38 4.68
N TRP A 140 5.60 -7.61 3.50
CA TRP A 140 4.89 -6.61 2.70
C TRP A 140 3.44 -6.48 3.08
N LEU A 141 3.00 -5.23 3.26
CA LEU A 141 1.60 -4.83 3.45
C LEU A 141 1.18 -3.97 2.26
N HIS A 142 0.23 -4.47 1.49
CA HIS A 142 -0.23 -3.83 0.25
C HIS A 142 -0.96 -2.50 0.47
N GLY A 143 -0.95 -1.64 -0.55
CA GLY A 143 -1.68 -0.38 -0.63
C GLY A 143 -3.19 -0.54 -0.86
N GLY A 144 -3.83 0.56 -1.30
CA GLY A 144 -5.28 0.63 -1.52
C GLY A 144 -6.06 1.10 -0.29
N GLY A 145 -5.43 1.91 0.56
CA GLY A 145 -6.02 2.36 1.83
C GLY A 145 -6.31 1.20 2.76
N PHE A 146 -7.47 1.26 3.40
CA PHE A 146 -8.03 0.19 4.20
C PHE A 146 -9.26 -0.44 3.51
N THR A 147 -9.47 -0.15 2.21
CA THR A 147 -10.70 -0.53 1.49
C THR A 147 -10.46 -1.41 0.28
N GLY A 148 -9.25 -1.44 -0.26
CA GLY A 148 -8.91 -2.20 -1.46
C GLY A 148 -7.47 -2.68 -1.45
N GLY A 149 -7.09 -3.37 -2.52
CA GLY A 149 -5.74 -3.91 -2.71
C GLY A 149 -5.64 -5.41 -2.51
N SER A 150 -4.48 -5.93 -2.82
CA SER A 150 -4.13 -7.34 -2.67
C SER A 150 -2.62 -7.52 -2.73
N ASN A 151 -2.13 -8.56 -2.07
CA ASN A 151 -0.76 -9.02 -2.22
C ASN A 151 -0.52 -9.80 -3.52
N GLY A 152 -1.57 -10.12 -4.27
CA GLY A 152 -1.50 -10.80 -5.56
C GLY A 152 -1.14 -9.90 -6.75
N PHE A 153 -0.91 -8.59 -6.55
CA PHE A 153 -0.50 -7.71 -7.65
C PHE A 153 0.89 -8.07 -8.15
N THR A 154 1.05 -8.08 -9.48
CA THR A 154 2.32 -8.39 -10.15
C THR A 154 3.45 -7.46 -9.69
N ALA A 155 3.14 -6.19 -9.40
CA ALA A 155 4.11 -5.23 -8.88
C ALA A 155 4.73 -5.65 -7.52
N TYR A 156 4.05 -6.50 -6.76
CA TYR A 156 4.45 -6.94 -5.41
C TYR A 156 5.05 -8.35 -5.39
N ASP A 157 5.37 -8.93 -6.55
CA ASP A 157 6.06 -10.21 -6.61
C ASP A 157 7.42 -10.13 -5.93
N GLY A 158 7.62 -10.98 -4.92
CA GLY A 158 8.83 -10.95 -4.08
C GLY A 158 10.02 -11.71 -4.65
N ALA A 159 9.85 -12.41 -5.78
CA ALA A 159 10.88 -13.31 -6.31
C ALA A 159 12.19 -12.58 -6.65
N ASN A 160 12.08 -11.41 -7.30
CA ASN A 160 13.27 -10.63 -7.67
C ASN A 160 14.05 -10.14 -6.46
N LEU A 161 13.36 -9.60 -5.45
CA LEU A 161 13.99 -9.12 -4.22
C LEU A 161 14.63 -10.28 -3.45
N ALA A 162 13.94 -11.43 -3.33
CA ALA A 162 14.43 -12.61 -2.66
C ALA A 162 15.71 -13.15 -3.35
N ARG A 163 15.67 -13.28 -4.68
CA ARG A 163 16.78 -13.80 -5.50
C ARG A 163 18.00 -12.90 -5.46
N HIS A 164 17.79 -11.59 -5.65
CA HIS A 164 18.88 -10.63 -5.81
C HIS A 164 19.62 -10.36 -4.50
N HIS A 165 18.88 -10.32 -3.38
CA HIS A 165 19.42 -9.89 -2.09
C HIS A 165 19.54 -10.99 -1.03
N ASN A 166 19.19 -12.24 -1.36
CA ASN A 166 19.20 -13.36 -0.41
C ASN A 166 18.39 -13.07 0.87
N VAL A 167 17.13 -12.70 0.69
CA VAL A 167 16.15 -12.42 1.75
C VAL A 167 14.91 -13.28 1.59
N VAL A 168 14.14 -13.46 2.67
CA VAL A 168 12.79 -14.06 2.60
C VAL A 168 11.77 -12.93 2.51
N VAL A 169 10.91 -12.98 1.48
CA VAL A 169 9.82 -12.01 1.28
C VAL A 169 8.50 -12.67 1.64
N VAL A 170 7.71 -12.02 2.47
CA VAL A 170 6.36 -12.45 2.84
C VAL A 170 5.39 -11.36 2.43
N GLY A 171 4.36 -11.70 1.66
CA GLY A 171 3.31 -10.75 1.31
C GLY A 171 1.98 -11.17 1.92
N VAL A 172 1.23 -10.25 2.54
CA VAL A 172 0.08 -10.55 3.38
C VAL A 172 -1.21 -10.02 2.77
N ASN A 173 -2.25 -10.88 2.64
CA ASN A 173 -3.64 -10.47 2.49
C ASN A 173 -4.31 -10.41 3.87
N HIS A 174 -5.22 -9.47 4.04
CA HIS A 174 -5.96 -9.26 5.28
C HIS A 174 -7.34 -8.66 4.96
N ARG A 175 -8.28 -8.68 5.90
CA ARG A 175 -9.60 -8.07 5.70
C ARG A 175 -9.51 -6.56 5.51
N LEU A 176 -10.43 -6.04 4.69
CA LEU A 176 -10.53 -4.65 4.29
C LEU A 176 -11.94 -4.10 4.55
N ASN A 177 -12.12 -2.79 4.37
CA ASN A 177 -13.38 -2.07 4.52
C ASN A 177 -14.14 -2.48 5.80
N GLY A 178 -15.46 -2.54 5.77
CA GLY A 178 -16.22 -2.94 6.95
C GLY A 178 -15.98 -4.39 7.39
N PHE A 179 -15.50 -5.29 6.52
CA PHE A 179 -15.16 -6.66 6.94
C PHE A 179 -13.97 -6.69 7.92
N GLY A 180 -13.04 -5.72 7.78
CA GLY A 180 -11.87 -5.59 8.65
C GLY A 180 -11.94 -4.47 9.69
N PHE A 181 -12.82 -3.48 9.49
CA PHE A 181 -12.79 -2.23 10.25
C PHE A 181 -14.17 -1.73 10.71
N LEU A 182 -15.21 -2.57 10.68
CA LEU A 182 -16.50 -2.25 11.30
C LEU A 182 -16.38 -2.36 12.81
N TYR A 183 -16.48 -1.24 13.51
CA TYR A 183 -16.40 -1.21 14.97
C TYR A 183 -17.80 -1.41 15.59
N LEU A 184 -17.98 -2.54 16.24
CA LEU A 184 -19.21 -2.93 16.93
C LEU A 184 -19.06 -2.98 18.47
N GLY A 185 -17.90 -2.61 19.02
CA GLY A 185 -17.56 -2.76 20.44
C GLY A 185 -18.50 -1.99 21.36
N ASP A 186 -19.02 -0.82 20.96
CA ASP A 186 -20.01 -0.05 21.72
C ASP A 186 -21.44 -0.58 21.58
N ILE A 187 -21.65 -1.58 20.73
CA ILE A 187 -22.94 -2.22 20.51
C ILE A 187 -22.98 -3.60 21.19
N SER A 188 -21.83 -4.26 21.31
CA SER A 188 -21.74 -5.59 21.93
C SER A 188 -20.31 -5.94 22.33
N ASP A 189 -20.14 -6.44 23.55
CA ASP A 189 -18.87 -6.91 24.09
C ASP A 189 -18.23 -8.04 23.26
N LYS A 190 -19.04 -8.82 22.55
CA LYS A 190 -18.56 -9.85 21.62
C LYS A 190 -17.57 -9.28 20.57
N TYR A 191 -17.75 -8.02 20.19
CA TYR A 191 -16.95 -7.32 19.20
C TYR A 191 -16.07 -6.22 19.81
N ALA A 192 -15.74 -6.34 21.10
CA ALA A 192 -14.98 -5.34 21.84
C ALA A 192 -13.56 -5.12 21.26
N ASP A 193 -12.98 -6.16 20.65
CA ASP A 193 -11.72 -6.01 19.91
C ASP A 193 -12.02 -5.48 18.51
N GLY A 194 -11.97 -4.18 18.36
CA GLY A 194 -12.04 -3.50 17.07
C GLY A 194 -10.83 -3.87 16.18
N ASN A 195 -10.70 -3.24 15.04
CA ASN A 195 -9.50 -3.37 14.18
C ASN A 195 -9.20 -4.81 13.70
N ALA A 196 -10.24 -5.60 13.40
CA ALA A 196 -10.07 -7.00 12.97
C ALA A 196 -9.09 -7.15 11.80
N GLY A 197 -9.10 -6.23 10.82
CA GLY A 197 -8.15 -6.22 9.71
C GLY A 197 -6.69 -5.94 10.12
N MET A 198 -6.47 -5.19 11.20
CA MET A 198 -5.13 -5.02 11.76
C MET A 198 -4.70 -6.23 12.59
N LEU A 199 -5.63 -6.85 13.30
CA LEU A 199 -5.36 -8.10 14.02
C LEU A 199 -5.05 -9.25 13.07
N ASP A 200 -5.60 -9.25 11.84
CA ASP A 200 -5.21 -10.19 10.79
C ASP A 200 -3.71 -10.07 10.46
N ILE A 201 -3.20 -8.83 10.35
CA ILE A 201 -1.78 -8.59 10.10
C ILE A 201 -0.94 -9.03 11.30
N VAL A 202 -1.40 -8.79 12.52
CA VAL A 202 -0.75 -9.30 13.74
C VAL A 202 -0.68 -10.83 13.71
N ALA A 203 -1.75 -11.52 13.30
CA ALA A 203 -1.77 -12.98 13.15
C ALA A 203 -0.80 -13.47 12.07
N ALA A 204 -0.68 -12.75 10.93
CA ALA A 204 0.31 -13.06 9.90
C ALA A 204 1.76 -12.88 10.40
N LEU A 205 2.02 -11.87 11.21
CA LEU A 205 3.32 -11.67 11.85
C LEU A 205 3.62 -12.76 12.89
N GLN A 206 2.61 -13.20 13.65
CA GLN A 206 2.72 -14.32 14.57
C GLN A 206 3.02 -15.62 13.80
N TRP A 207 2.30 -15.89 12.70
CA TRP A 207 2.59 -17.00 11.80
C TRP A 207 4.03 -16.94 11.28
N THR A 208 4.49 -15.77 10.87
CA THR A 208 5.88 -15.55 10.42
C THR A 208 6.86 -15.92 11.52
N LYS A 209 6.64 -15.48 12.74
CA LYS A 209 7.48 -15.83 13.91
C LYS A 209 7.53 -17.34 14.17
N GLU A 210 6.41 -18.03 14.03
CA GLU A 210 6.28 -19.46 14.31
C GLU A 210 6.86 -20.35 13.18
N ASN A 211 6.85 -19.89 11.91
CA ASN A 211 7.07 -20.77 10.76
C ASN A 211 8.22 -20.37 9.84
N ILE A 212 8.68 -19.11 9.85
CA ILE A 212 9.56 -18.62 8.79
C ILE A 212 10.95 -19.27 8.77
N SER A 213 11.36 -19.88 9.87
CA SER A 213 12.60 -20.68 9.94
C SER A 213 12.57 -21.87 8.99
N SER A 214 11.41 -22.49 8.76
CA SER A 214 11.22 -23.58 7.79
C SER A 214 11.39 -23.11 6.34
N PHE A 215 11.35 -21.80 6.12
CA PHE A 215 11.59 -21.15 4.82
C PHE A 215 12.98 -20.49 4.74
N GLY A 216 13.89 -20.83 5.66
CA GLY A 216 15.24 -20.30 5.72
C GLY A 216 15.35 -18.86 6.22
N GLY A 217 14.28 -18.31 6.80
CA GLY A 217 14.21 -16.96 7.36
C GLY A 217 14.57 -16.92 8.86
N ASP A 218 14.94 -15.72 9.34
CA ASP A 218 15.22 -15.43 10.74
C ASP A 218 14.01 -14.74 11.39
N PRO A 219 13.27 -15.40 12.30
CA PRO A 219 12.18 -14.78 13.05
C PRO A 219 12.64 -13.64 13.96
N GLY A 220 13.94 -13.56 14.30
CA GLY A 220 14.57 -12.45 15.03
C GLY A 220 14.98 -11.26 14.15
N SER A 221 14.78 -11.32 12.82
CA SER A 221 15.14 -10.25 11.89
C SER A 221 14.03 -9.98 10.89
N VAL A 222 12.88 -9.52 11.39
CA VAL A 222 11.67 -9.20 10.62
C VAL A 222 11.54 -7.70 10.43
N THR A 223 11.37 -7.26 9.19
CA THR A 223 11.06 -5.88 8.82
C THR A 223 9.68 -5.81 8.18
N VAL A 224 8.76 -5.02 8.73
CA VAL A 224 7.47 -4.73 8.08
C VAL A 224 7.63 -3.53 7.14
N PHE A 225 7.11 -3.64 5.93
CA PHE A 225 7.13 -2.53 4.98
C PHE A 225 5.84 -2.46 4.16
N GLY A 226 5.49 -1.27 3.69
CA GLY A 226 4.27 -1.09 2.93
C GLY A 226 4.18 0.30 2.32
N GLN A 227 3.39 0.43 1.26
CA GLN A 227 3.22 1.67 0.54
C GLN A 227 1.75 2.11 0.59
N SER A 228 1.50 3.45 0.63
CA SER A 228 0.14 3.99 0.68
C SER A 228 -0.62 3.46 1.91
N GLY A 229 -1.80 2.87 1.72
CA GLY A 229 -2.50 2.16 2.79
C GLY A 229 -1.64 1.11 3.52
N GLY A 230 -0.66 0.49 2.84
CA GLY A 230 0.31 -0.41 3.45
C GLY A 230 1.24 0.30 4.43
N GLY A 231 1.75 1.48 4.06
CA GLY A 231 2.52 2.35 4.96
C GLY A 231 1.69 2.81 6.16
N SER A 232 0.39 3.11 5.95
CA SER A 232 -0.53 3.42 7.06
C SER A 232 -0.74 2.24 8.00
N LYS A 233 -0.77 1.01 7.48
CA LYS A 233 -0.82 -0.22 8.29
C LYS A 233 0.47 -0.42 9.08
N VAL A 234 1.64 -0.20 8.46
CA VAL A 234 2.94 -0.20 9.17
C VAL A 234 2.92 0.82 10.31
N SER A 235 2.48 2.04 10.04
CA SER A 235 2.36 3.11 11.04
C SER A 235 1.41 2.74 12.19
N THR A 236 0.29 2.09 11.88
CA THR A 236 -0.68 1.63 12.88
C THR A 236 -0.11 0.52 13.76
N LEU A 237 0.61 -0.46 13.17
CA LEU A 237 1.26 -1.56 13.92
C LEU A 237 2.22 -1.05 14.99
N LEU A 238 2.91 0.06 14.73
CA LEU A 238 3.78 0.71 15.72
C LEU A 238 3.02 1.18 16.97
N GLY A 239 1.71 1.39 16.88
CA GLY A 239 0.82 1.77 17.98
C GLY A 239 0.06 0.62 18.63
N MET A 240 0.23 -0.62 18.16
CA MET A 240 -0.54 -1.78 18.62
C MET A 240 0.26 -2.65 19.61
N PRO A 241 -0.19 -2.80 20.87
CA PRO A 241 0.48 -3.65 21.87
C PRO A 241 0.67 -5.10 21.38
N ALA A 242 -0.33 -5.66 20.67
CA ALA A 242 -0.29 -7.03 20.17
C ALA A 242 0.76 -7.26 19.07
N ALA A 243 1.28 -6.20 18.44
CA ALA A 243 2.32 -6.29 17.42
C ALA A 243 3.75 -6.20 18.01
N ARG A 244 3.88 -5.84 19.29
CA ARG A 244 5.18 -5.66 19.94
C ARG A 244 6.02 -6.93 19.92
N GLY A 245 7.27 -6.83 19.44
CA GLY A 245 8.19 -7.96 19.35
C GLY A 245 7.89 -8.99 18.26
N LEU A 246 6.96 -8.68 17.34
CA LEU A 246 6.71 -9.47 16.14
C LEU A 246 7.49 -8.95 14.92
N PHE A 247 7.99 -7.74 14.98
CA PHE A 247 8.90 -7.16 13.99
C PHE A 247 9.94 -6.27 14.66
N HIS A 248 11.04 -6.03 13.98
CA HIS A 248 12.25 -5.41 14.51
C HIS A 248 12.58 -4.10 13.83
N ARG A 249 12.00 -3.85 12.65
CA ARG A 249 12.19 -2.63 11.85
C ARG A 249 10.92 -2.34 11.06
N ALA A 250 10.70 -1.07 10.71
CA ALA A 250 9.54 -0.62 9.98
C ALA A 250 9.94 0.29 8.82
N TYR A 251 9.28 0.14 7.66
CA TYR A 251 9.46 1.01 6.51
C TYR A 251 8.09 1.43 5.95
N ALA A 252 7.75 2.71 6.09
CA ALA A 252 6.50 3.29 5.60
C ALA A 252 6.74 4.16 4.37
N MET A 253 6.16 3.77 3.24
CA MET A 253 6.30 4.44 1.95
C MET A 253 4.99 5.17 1.62
N SER A 254 5.00 6.49 1.54
CA SER A 254 3.82 7.33 1.18
C SER A 254 2.55 6.95 1.96
N GLY A 255 2.69 6.61 3.25
CA GLY A 255 1.57 6.09 4.03
C GLY A 255 1.77 6.24 5.53
N SER A 256 1.57 7.44 6.05
CA SER A 256 1.56 7.70 7.49
C SER A 256 0.15 7.56 8.07
N GLN A 257 0.07 7.13 9.32
CA GLN A 257 -1.17 7.10 10.12
C GLN A 257 -0.91 7.81 11.45
N VAL A 258 -0.91 9.13 11.40
CA VAL A 258 -0.69 9.97 12.59
C VAL A 258 -1.87 9.83 13.57
N ARG A 259 -3.09 9.92 13.04
CA ARG A 259 -4.34 9.79 13.80
C ARG A 259 -5.21 8.70 13.17
N SER A 260 -5.80 7.87 13.99
CA SER A 260 -6.79 6.86 13.61
C SER A 260 -8.22 7.36 13.86
N ILE A 261 -9.22 6.60 13.46
CA ILE A 261 -10.62 7.00 13.58
C ILE A 261 -11.01 7.03 15.07
N PRO A 262 -11.65 8.12 15.55
CA PRO A 262 -12.21 8.16 16.90
C PRO A 262 -13.29 7.08 17.09
N ARG A 263 -13.36 6.52 18.29
CA ARG A 263 -14.31 5.46 18.67
C ARG A 263 -15.77 5.85 18.40
N GLU A 264 -16.16 7.06 18.75
CA GLU A 264 -17.49 7.59 18.58
C GLU A 264 -17.90 7.66 17.11
N GLN A 265 -17.00 8.13 16.24
CA GLN A 265 -17.21 8.17 14.79
C GLN A 265 -17.37 6.78 14.19
N ALA A 266 -16.55 5.81 14.63
CA ALA A 266 -16.64 4.44 14.18
C ALA A 266 -17.96 3.76 14.62
N THR A 267 -18.41 4.05 15.85
CA THR A 267 -19.71 3.58 16.37
C THR A 267 -20.88 4.15 15.58
N GLU A 268 -20.82 5.43 15.21
CA GLU A 268 -21.84 6.04 14.35
C GLU A 268 -21.89 5.38 12.97
N THR A 269 -20.74 5.12 12.37
CA THR A 269 -20.64 4.39 11.09
C THR A 269 -21.30 3.01 11.19
N ALA A 270 -21.07 2.28 12.29
CA ALA A 270 -21.70 0.97 12.53
C ALA A 270 -23.23 1.08 12.68
N ARG A 271 -23.71 2.05 13.42
CA ARG A 271 -25.16 2.30 13.56
C ARG A 271 -25.81 2.66 12.23
N ASN A 272 -25.15 3.47 11.41
CA ASN A 272 -25.63 3.83 10.07
C ASN A 272 -25.70 2.61 9.14
N LEU A 273 -24.71 1.70 9.17
CA LEU A 273 -24.77 0.45 8.42
C LEU A 273 -25.93 -0.44 8.86
N LEU A 274 -26.12 -0.62 10.17
CA LEU A 274 -27.24 -1.39 10.73
C LEU A 274 -28.59 -0.79 10.29
N LYS A 275 -28.74 0.54 10.32
CA LYS A 275 -29.92 1.25 9.86
C LYS A 275 -30.21 1.02 8.37
N LEU A 276 -29.18 1.09 7.51
CA LEU A 276 -29.31 0.82 6.07
C LEU A 276 -29.75 -0.61 5.77
N LEU A 277 -29.41 -1.54 6.64
CA LEU A 277 -29.78 -2.96 6.54
C LEU A 277 -31.11 -3.27 7.24
N ASN A 278 -31.76 -2.29 7.89
CA ASN A 278 -32.93 -2.48 8.74
C ASN A 278 -32.69 -3.53 9.85
N ILE A 279 -31.48 -3.56 10.41
CA ILE A 279 -31.10 -4.43 11.52
C ILE A 279 -31.08 -3.62 12.81
N PRO A 280 -32.01 -3.85 13.77
CA PRO A 280 -31.92 -3.22 15.09
C PRO A 280 -30.62 -3.60 15.80
N PRO A 281 -29.97 -2.70 16.57
CA PRO A 281 -28.72 -3.00 17.28
C PRO A 281 -28.76 -4.24 18.16
N ALA A 282 -29.92 -4.56 18.74
CA ALA A 282 -30.14 -5.79 19.52
C ALA A 282 -29.96 -7.08 18.70
N TYR A 283 -30.18 -7.01 17.39
CA TYR A 283 -30.07 -8.14 16.46
C TYR A 283 -28.86 -8.04 15.51
N ARG A 284 -27.80 -7.33 15.91
CA ARG A 284 -26.56 -7.14 15.12
C ARG A 284 -25.95 -8.45 14.58
N GLU A 285 -26.21 -9.60 15.22
CA GLU A 285 -25.76 -10.90 14.76
C GLU A 285 -26.28 -11.25 13.35
N ARG A 286 -27.41 -10.66 12.93
CA ARG A 286 -27.93 -10.79 11.57
C ARG A 286 -27.00 -10.23 10.49
N LEU A 287 -26.00 -9.41 10.85
CA LEU A 287 -24.93 -9.01 9.93
C LEU A 287 -24.18 -10.22 9.35
N ASN A 288 -24.10 -11.31 10.10
CA ASN A 288 -23.46 -12.54 9.67
C ASN A 288 -24.23 -13.26 8.55
N ASP A 289 -25.54 -13.04 8.47
CA ASP A 289 -26.43 -13.67 7.50
C ASP A 289 -26.55 -12.84 6.21
N VAL A 290 -26.11 -11.57 6.22
CA VAL A 290 -26.16 -10.70 5.05
C VAL A 290 -25.18 -11.23 4.00
N PRO A 291 -25.59 -11.46 2.74
CA PRO A 291 -24.71 -11.93 1.69
C PRO A 291 -23.48 -11.01 1.52
N MET A 292 -22.28 -11.60 1.39
CA MET A 292 -21.01 -10.88 1.19
C MET A 292 -21.11 -9.82 0.10
N ARG A 293 -21.74 -10.15 -1.04
CA ARG A 293 -21.92 -9.24 -2.16
C ARG A 293 -22.71 -7.99 -1.77
N GLN A 294 -23.77 -8.14 -0.98
CA GLN A 294 -24.59 -7.01 -0.51
C GLN A 294 -23.81 -6.13 0.46
N LEU A 295 -23.14 -6.71 1.44
CA LEU A 295 -22.27 -5.96 2.37
C LEU A 295 -21.18 -5.21 1.61
N ARG A 296 -20.50 -5.88 0.67
CA ARG A 296 -19.47 -5.27 -0.17
C ARG A 296 -19.96 -4.01 -0.89
N GLN A 297 -21.15 -4.07 -1.49
CA GLN A 297 -21.75 -2.92 -2.18
C GLN A 297 -22.07 -1.79 -1.23
N LEU A 298 -22.72 -2.08 -0.10
CA LEU A 298 -23.09 -1.07 0.89
C LEU A 298 -21.84 -0.40 1.51
N MET A 299 -20.86 -1.18 1.93
CA MET A 299 -19.66 -0.67 2.61
C MET A 299 -18.78 0.22 1.71
N ASN A 300 -18.86 0.07 0.40
CA ASN A 300 -18.02 0.83 -0.53
C ASN A 300 -18.78 1.93 -1.31
N GLY A 301 -20.10 1.96 -1.29
CA GLY A 301 -20.92 2.86 -2.14
C GLY A 301 -21.67 3.96 -1.43
N SER A 302 -21.83 3.93 -0.13
CA SER A 302 -22.99 4.59 0.52
C SER A 302 -22.68 5.75 1.46
N GLY A 303 -21.54 6.41 1.37
CA GLY A 303 -21.31 7.54 2.27
C GLY A 303 -21.21 7.18 3.77
N LEU A 304 -21.01 5.92 4.09
CA LEU A 304 -20.85 5.39 5.46
C LEU A 304 -19.60 5.88 6.19
N GLY A 305 -18.88 6.86 5.66
CA GLY A 305 -17.64 7.32 6.24
C GLY A 305 -16.42 6.50 5.78
N GLY A 306 -15.25 6.81 6.34
CA GLY A 306 -14.00 6.10 6.05
C GLY A 306 -13.89 4.79 6.83
N TRP A 307 -13.30 3.77 6.20
CA TRP A 307 -12.89 2.54 6.87
C TRP A 307 -11.42 2.63 7.23
N GLY A 308 -11.06 2.26 8.44
CA GLY A 308 -9.68 2.27 8.91
C GLY A 308 -9.55 1.95 10.39
N PRO A 309 -8.33 1.96 10.93
CA PRO A 309 -8.08 1.68 12.33
C PRO A 309 -8.82 2.65 13.26
N VAL A 310 -9.36 2.10 14.33
CA VAL A 310 -10.14 2.81 15.35
C VAL A 310 -9.35 2.88 16.64
N VAL A 311 -9.33 4.02 17.29
CA VAL A 311 -8.84 4.12 18.68
C VAL A 311 -9.91 3.53 19.59
N ASP A 312 -9.84 2.21 19.79
CA ASP A 312 -10.83 1.44 20.56
C ASP A 312 -10.48 1.31 22.04
N GLY A 313 -9.30 1.81 22.45
CA GLY A 313 -8.80 1.74 23.82
C GLY A 313 -8.21 0.37 24.20
N ARG A 314 -8.20 -0.62 23.30
CA ARG A 314 -7.73 -2.00 23.52
C ARG A 314 -6.69 -2.43 22.52
N THR A 315 -7.09 -2.66 21.26
CA THR A 315 -6.19 -3.11 20.19
C THR A 315 -5.32 -1.96 19.68
N LEU A 316 -5.86 -0.76 19.68
CA LEU A 316 -5.17 0.51 19.46
C LEU A 316 -5.54 1.48 20.60
N PRO A 317 -4.74 1.54 21.68
CA PRO A 317 -5.09 2.30 22.89
C PRO A 317 -5.19 3.81 22.68
N ALA A 318 -4.40 4.36 21.74
CA ALA A 318 -4.34 5.80 21.43
C ALA A 318 -3.91 5.98 19.97
N HIS A 319 -3.92 7.21 19.49
CA HIS A 319 -3.29 7.54 18.22
C HIS A 319 -1.80 7.23 18.27
N ALA A 320 -1.26 6.54 17.23
CA ALA A 320 0.13 6.07 17.25
C ALA A 320 1.16 7.21 17.27
N PHE A 321 0.81 8.36 16.68
CA PHE A 321 1.72 9.50 16.54
C PHE A 321 1.05 10.86 16.87
N ASP A 322 0.01 10.91 17.70
CA ASP A 322 -0.63 12.15 18.13
C ASP A 322 -1.07 12.09 19.59
N PRO A 323 -0.70 13.08 20.43
CA PRO A 323 0.15 14.26 20.13
C PRO A 323 1.65 13.95 19.99
N ALA A 324 2.11 12.79 20.40
CA ALA A 324 3.49 12.31 20.34
C ALA A 324 3.54 10.88 19.79
N ALA A 325 4.72 10.38 19.43
CA ALA A 325 4.87 8.98 19.07
C ALA A 325 4.70 8.09 20.31
N THR A 326 4.02 6.95 20.11
CA THR A 326 3.78 5.95 21.17
C THR A 326 5.07 5.32 21.70
N GLU A 327 5.10 4.97 22.98
CA GLU A 327 6.22 4.23 23.59
C GLU A 327 6.23 2.73 23.23
N ILE A 328 5.14 2.20 22.68
CA ILE A 328 4.98 0.76 22.35
C ILE A 328 6.09 0.25 21.44
N SER A 329 6.52 1.09 20.49
CA SER A 329 7.56 0.76 19.49
C SER A 329 8.70 1.79 19.48
N SER A 330 8.99 2.40 20.63
CA SER A 330 10.02 3.45 20.70
C SER A 330 11.41 2.94 20.31
N ASP A 331 11.68 1.65 20.49
CA ASP A 331 12.91 0.93 20.14
C ASP A 331 12.99 0.42 18.70
N VAL A 332 11.93 0.59 17.89
CA VAL A 332 11.88 0.10 16.51
C VAL A 332 12.42 1.17 15.55
N PRO A 333 13.54 0.91 14.81
CA PRO A 333 14.00 1.78 13.74
C PRO A 333 12.95 1.96 12.65
N LEU A 334 12.83 3.20 12.15
CA LEU A 334 11.85 3.58 11.13
C LEU A 334 12.55 4.19 9.90
N MET A 335 12.29 3.63 8.72
CA MET A 335 12.52 4.31 7.45
C MET A 335 11.18 4.80 6.92
N ILE A 336 11.10 6.08 6.49
CA ILE A 336 9.83 6.70 6.08
C ILE A 336 10.07 7.74 4.99
N GLY A 337 9.17 7.83 4.03
CA GLY A 337 9.25 8.84 2.98
C GLY A 337 8.02 8.91 2.11
N SER A 338 8.12 9.74 1.08
CA SER A 338 7.03 10.01 0.14
C SER A 338 7.59 10.43 -1.22
N THR A 339 6.78 10.34 -2.27
CA THR A 339 7.14 10.78 -3.62
C THR A 339 6.86 12.27 -3.81
N GLU A 340 7.49 12.91 -4.79
CA GLU A 340 7.33 14.36 -5.01
C GLU A 340 5.94 14.71 -5.52
N THR A 341 5.38 13.91 -6.41
CA THR A 341 4.09 14.17 -7.04
C THR A 341 3.07 13.08 -6.71
N GLU A 342 2.75 12.91 -5.43
CA GLU A 342 1.80 11.92 -4.90
C GLU A 342 0.43 11.94 -5.60
N GLN A 343 0.03 13.10 -6.15
CA GLN A 343 -1.30 13.30 -6.73
C GLN A 343 -1.35 13.09 -8.26
N THR A 344 -0.27 12.61 -8.88
CA THR A 344 -0.19 12.37 -10.34
C THR A 344 -0.87 11.10 -10.83
N TRP A 345 -1.54 10.36 -10.01
CA TRP A 345 -2.21 9.10 -10.39
C TRP A 345 -3.60 9.28 -11.05
N ASN A 346 -4.09 10.51 -11.13
CA ASN A 346 -5.31 10.79 -11.89
C ASN A 346 -4.97 10.99 -13.37
N PRO A 347 -5.26 10.03 -14.27
CA PRO A 347 -4.85 10.12 -15.68
C PRO A 347 -5.42 11.34 -16.40
N ASN A 348 -6.57 11.85 -15.98
CA ASN A 348 -7.19 13.01 -16.64
C ASN A 348 -6.50 14.35 -16.32
N GLN A 349 -5.69 14.41 -15.26
CA GLN A 349 -4.93 15.60 -14.88
C GLN A 349 -3.52 15.65 -15.50
N LEU A 350 -3.04 14.54 -16.06
CA LEU A 350 -1.65 14.43 -16.52
C LEU A 350 -1.39 15.11 -17.86
N TYR A 351 -2.42 15.46 -18.61
CA TYR A 351 -2.33 15.80 -20.03
C TYR A 351 -2.62 17.26 -20.33
N ASP A 352 -3.34 17.96 -19.47
CA ASP A 352 -3.77 19.32 -19.74
C ASP A 352 -2.79 20.34 -19.17
N PRO A 353 -2.08 21.12 -20.02
CA PRO A 353 -1.27 22.21 -19.54
C PRO A 353 -2.16 23.25 -18.82
N LEU A 354 -1.74 23.69 -17.65
CA LEU A 354 -2.44 24.76 -16.94
C LEU A 354 -1.93 26.13 -17.36
N THR A 355 -2.83 27.06 -17.65
CA THR A 355 -2.52 28.49 -17.73
C THR A 355 -2.20 29.06 -16.35
N ASP A 356 -1.59 30.23 -16.27
CA ASP A 356 -1.31 30.88 -14.98
C ASP A 356 -2.61 31.17 -14.19
N ALA A 357 -3.69 31.57 -14.87
CA ALA A 357 -4.99 31.81 -14.23
C ALA A 357 -5.59 30.52 -13.65
N GLU A 358 -5.56 29.42 -14.42
CA GLU A 358 -6.04 28.12 -13.92
C GLU A 358 -5.22 27.61 -12.74
N LEU A 359 -3.88 27.77 -12.77
CA LEU A 359 -3.02 27.43 -11.65
C LEU A 359 -3.42 28.20 -10.39
N GLN A 360 -3.62 29.52 -10.50
CA GLN A 360 -4.04 30.37 -9.38
C GLN A 360 -5.36 29.91 -8.77
N GLU A 361 -6.38 29.67 -9.62
CA GLU A 361 -7.69 29.20 -9.17
C GLU A 361 -7.63 27.83 -8.53
N ASP A 362 -6.92 26.88 -9.14
CA ASP A 362 -6.81 25.51 -8.65
C ASP A 362 -6.03 25.46 -7.32
N VAL A 363 -4.97 26.24 -7.17
CA VAL A 363 -4.23 26.36 -5.91
C VAL A 363 -5.07 27.05 -4.83
N ALA A 364 -5.77 28.15 -5.16
CA ALA A 364 -6.66 28.81 -4.22
C ALA A 364 -7.74 27.85 -3.69
N ARG A 365 -8.31 27.04 -4.58
CA ARG A 365 -9.28 25.99 -4.23
C ARG A 365 -8.65 24.88 -3.37
N LEU A 366 -7.45 24.41 -3.75
CA LEU A 366 -6.69 23.40 -2.99
C LEU A 366 -6.44 23.86 -1.55
N LEU A 367 -5.98 25.11 -1.39
CA LEU A 367 -5.62 25.68 -0.10
C LEU A 367 -6.82 26.29 0.64
N ARG A 368 -7.99 26.37 0.00
CA ARG A 368 -9.19 27.04 0.53
C ARG A 368 -8.91 28.47 0.96
N THR A 369 -8.24 29.21 0.09
CA THR A 369 -7.80 30.58 0.35
C THR A 369 -8.20 31.50 -0.81
N GLN A 370 -7.90 32.79 -0.68
CA GLN A 370 -8.11 33.74 -1.77
C GLN A 370 -7.03 33.60 -2.86
N VAL A 371 -7.36 33.91 -4.11
CA VAL A 371 -6.44 33.82 -5.27
C VAL A 371 -5.17 34.65 -5.05
N VAL A 372 -5.29 35.84 -4.47
CA VAL A 372 -4.13 36.71 -4.17
C VAL A 372 -3.16 36.06 -3.15
N THR A 373 -3.68 35.35 -2.16
CA THR A 373 -2.87 34.61 -1.19
C THR A 373 -2.19 33.39 -1.83
N ALA A 374 -2.90 32.70 -2.72
CA ALA A 374 -2.36 31.58 -3.47
C ALA A 374 -1.16 31.99 -4.35
N GLN A 375 -1.17 33.22 -4.93
CA GLN A 375 -0.12 33.69 -5.81
C GLN A 375 1.24 33.76 -5.13
N ALA A 376 1.31 34.27 -3.91
CA ALA A 376 2.57 34.36 -3.16
C ALA A 376 3.21 32.99 -2.93
N THR A 377 2.37 31.98 -2.62
CA THR A 377 2.82 30.60 -2.45
C THR A 377 3.28 30.00 -3.79
N ILE A 378 2.53 30.22 -4.87
CA ILE A 378 2.91 29.78 -6.24
C ILE A 378 4.26 30.37 -6.64
N ASP A 379 4.48 31.65 -6.39
CA ASP A 379 5.73 32.33 -6.73
C ASP A 379 6.95 31.74 -5.98
N LEU A 380 6.76 31.31 -4.73
CA LEU A 380 7.81 30.62 -3.97
C LEU A 380 8.16 29.27 -4.63
N TYR A 381 7.16 28.46 -4.99
CA TYR A 381 7.38 27.17 -5.66
C TYR A 381 8.04 27.34 -7.03
N LYS A 382 7.61 28.34 -7.83
CA LYS A 382 8.21 28.66 -9.14
C LYS A 382 9.67 29.13 -9.02
N ARG A 383 10.00 29.95 -8.02
CA ARG A 383 11.40 30.39 -7.78
C ARG A 383 12.34 29.21 -7.53
N ASN A 384 11.89 28.22 -6.79
CA ASN A 384 12.69 27.04 -6.47
C ASN A 384 12.73 26.00 -7.62
N ARG A 385 11.83 26.15 -8.61
CA ARG A 385 11.70 25.24 -9.77
C ARG A 385 11.49 26.03 -11.06
N PRO A 386 12.50 26.77 -11.55
CA PRO A 386 12.34 27.72 -12.67
C PRO A 386 11.97 27.04 -14.00
N HIS A 387 12.14 25.73 -14.12
CA HIS A 387 11.84 24.95 -15.32
C HIS A 387 10.56 24.10 -15.20
N ALA A 388 9.87 24.12 -14.05
CA ALA A 388 8.65 23.37 -13.85
C ALA A 388 7.48 24.03 -14.58
N SER A 389 6.64 23.22 -15.21
CA SER A 389 5.37 23.68 -15.79
C SER A 389 4.39 24.07 -14.67
N ASN A 390 3.33 24.82 -15.03
CA ASN A 390 2.25 25.12 -14.10
C ASN A 390 1.59 23.85 -13.53
N LEU A 391 1.46 22.81 -14.34
CA LEU A 391 0.95 21.53 -13.89
C LEU A 391 1.89 20.85 -12.89
N ASP A 392 3.21 20.91 -13.12
CA ASP A 392 4.18 20.38 -12.15
C ASP A 392 4.08 21.10 -10.81
N ILE A 393 4.00 22.45 -10.83
CA ILE A 393 3.82 23.26 -9.61
C ILE A 393 2.54 22.85 -8.87
N TYR A 394 1.41 22.73 -9.57
CA TYR A 394 0.14 22.28 -8.98
C TYR A 394 0.25 20.90 -8.33
N LEU A 395 0.84 19.93 -9.04
CA LEU A 395 0.96 18.55 -8.56
C LEU A 395 1.88 18.44 -7.34
N ILE A 396 2.98 19.21 -7.31
CA ILE A 396 3.87 19.27 -6.16
C ILE A 396 3.15 19.92 -4.97
N MET A 397 2.51 21.07 -5.16
CA MET A 397 1.77 21.76 -4.10
C MET A 397 0.63 20.88 -3.55
N SER A 398 -0.11 20.22 -4.41
CA SER A 398 -1.19 19.30 -3.98
C SER A 398 -0.66 18.09 -3.21
N SER A 399 0.54 17.62 -3.54
CA SER A 399 1.22 16.54 -2.82
C SER A 399 1.71 17.02 -1.46
N ASP A 400 2.31 18.20 -1.39
CA ASP A 400 2.79 18.81 -0.14
C ASP A 400 1.64 19.16 0.82
N ALA A 401 0.47 19.56 0.28
CA ALA A 401 -0.73 19.79 1.09
C ALA A 401 -1.43 18.50 1.55
N SER A 402 -1.06 17.35 1.01
CA SER A 402 -1.68 16.06 1.30
C SER A 402 -1.14 15.41 2.58
N ASN A 403 -1.93 14.49 3.15
CA ASN A 403 -1.46 13.67 4.29
C ASN A 403 -0.27 12.77 3.94
N PHE A 404 -0.04 12.45 2.66
CA PHE A 404 1.15 11.69 2.25
C PHE A 404 2.44 12.41 2.63
N ARG A 405 2.48 13.74 2.50
CA ARG A 405 3.62 14.57 2.88
C ARG A 405 3.56 15.02 4.33
N THR A 406 2.50 15.71 4.71
CA THR A 406 2.36 16.31 6.04
C THR A 406 2.36 15.25 7.14
N GLY A 407 1.69 14.13 6.91
CA GLY A 407 1.68 13.01 7.84
C GLY A 407 3.04 12.32 7.94
N THR A 408 3.76 12.15 6.82
CA THR A 408 5.12 11.60 6.79
C THR A 408 6.09 12.48 7.58
N ASP A 409 6.05 13.78 7.37
CA ASP A 409 6.90 14.74 8.08
C ASP A 409 6.60 14.74 9.59
N THR A 410 5.32 14.74 9.96
CA THR A 410 4.87 14.67 11.37
C THR A 410 5.31 13.37 12.04
N GLN A 411 5.13 12.22 11.37
CA GLN A 411 5.50 10.93 11.94
C GLN A 411 7.01 10.80 12.10
N ALA A 412 7.81 11.24 11.12
CA ALA A 412 9.26 11.24 11.20
C ALA A 412 9.76 12.11 12.36
N LEU A 413 9.22 13.32 12.49
CA LEU A 413 9.55 14.26 13.56
C LEU A 413 9.24 13.66 14.93
N ARG A 414 7.99 13.25 15.19
CA ARG A 414 7.55 12.72 16.48
C ARG A 414 8.28 11.44 16.88
N LYS A 415 8.58 10.56 15.90
CA LYS A 415 9.38 9.36 16.16
C LYS A 415 10.83 9.70 16.51
N ALA A 416 11.44 10.65 15.84
CA ALA A 416 12.81 11.09 16.12
C ALA A 416 12.94 11.82 17.48
N GLU A 417 11.92 12.55 17.91
CA GLU A 417 11.86 13.21 19.22
C GLU A 417 11.97 12.22 20.40
N GLN A 418 11.61 10.95 20.20
CA GLN A 418 11.80 9.90 21.22
C GLN A 418 13.27 9.62 21.52
N ARG A 419 14.21 9.90 20.59
CA ARG A 419 15.66 9.68 20.73
C ARG A 419 16.06 8.25 21.18
N LYS A 420 15.27 7.23 20.82
CA LYS A 420 15.50 5.81 21.16
C LYS A 420 15.96 5.00 19.96
N ALA A 421 15.15 4.92 18.92
CA ALA A 421 15.51 4.24 17.68
C ALA A 421 15.75 5.23 16.54
N PRO A 422 16.66 4.95 15.60
CA PRO A 422 16.92 5.86 14.48
C PRO A 422 15.73 5.94 13.53
N VAL A 423 15.54 7.14 12.98
CA VAL A 423 14.58 7.41 11.90
C VAL A 423 15.37 7.82 10.66
N TYR A 424 15.05 7.25 9.51
CA TYR A 424 15.65 7.62 8.22
C TYR A 424 14.55 8.13 7.30
N LYS A 425 14.63 9.41 6.96
CA LYS A 425 13.63 10.05 6.11
C LYS A 425 14.14 10.19 4.69
N TYR A 426 13.32 9.79 3.70
CA TYR A 426 13.62 10.01 2.29
C TYR A 426 12.55 10.84 1.57
N TYR A 427 12.93 11.32 0.38
CA TYR A 427 12.08 12.03 -0.55
C TYR A 427 12.39 11.53 -1.97
N PHE A 428 11.37 11.03 -2.69
CA PHE A 428 11.56 10.42 -3.99
C PHE A 428 11.24 11.42 -5.10
N GLN A 429 12.25 11.83 -5.86
CA GLN A 429 12.19 12.86 -6.91
C GLN A 429 12.57 12.32 -8.30
N TRP A 430 12.71 11.02 -8.46
CA TRP A 430 13.01 10.46 -9.78
C TRP A 430 11.77 10.50 -10.66
N TYR A 431 11.89 11.17 -11.82
CA TYR A 431 10.79 11.28 -12.79
C TYR A 431 10.88 10.17 -13.82
N SER A 432 9.79 9.44 -14.00
CA SER A 432 9.68 8.41 -15.02
C SER A 432 9.84 9.01 -16.42
N PRO A 433 10.70 8.44 -17.29
CA PRO A 433 10.89 8.92 -18.65
C PRO A 433 9.78 8.45 -19.62
N VAL A 434 8.95 7.47 -19.21
CA VAL A 434 7.93 6.94 -20.10
C VAL A 434 6.80 7.95 -20.32
N ARG A 435 6.10 7.81 -21.44
CA ARG A 435 4.98 8.68 -21.81
C ARG A 435 5.33 10.17 -21.81
N GLY A 436 6.57 10.49 -22.24
CA GLY A 436 7.04 11.88 -22.29
C GLY A 436 7.20 12.53 -20.90
N GLY A 437 7.45 11.73 -19.86
CA GLY A 437 7.67 12.25 -18.49
C GLY A 437 6.38 12.52 -17.70
N MET A 438 5.21 12.21 -18.25
CA MET A 438 3.91 12.53 -17.64
C MET A 438 3.66 11.90 -16.28
N LEU A 439 4.24 10.73 -16.03
CA LEU A 439 4.07 10.04 -14.74
C LEU A 439 4.83 10.71 -13.60
N ARG A 440 5.86 11.49 -13.91
CA ARG A 440 6.69 12.17 -12.90
C ARG A 440 7.16 11.21 -11.81
N ALA A 441 7.27 11.67 -10.59
CA ALA A 441 7.46 10.86 -9.38
C ALA A 441 6.10 10.55 -8.73
N MET A 442 5.21 9.84 -9.46
CA MET A 442 3.84 9.59 -9.00
C MET A 442 3.79 8.73 -7.74
N HIS A 443 2.65 8.75 -7.07
CA HIS A 443 2.33 7.80 -6.01
C HIS A 443 2.60 6.37 -6.47
N THR A 444 3.28 5.55 -5.65
CA THR A 444 3.74 4.18 -5.96
C THR A 444 5.02 4.04 -6.79
N MET A 445 5.55 5.12 -7.38
CA MET A 445 6.70 5.04 -8.29
C MET A 445 7.98 4.47 -7.62
N ASP A 446 8.11 4.54 -6.31
CA ASP A 446 9.22 3.99 -5.53
C ASP A 446 9.13 2.46 -5.33
N VAL A 447 7.94 1.85 -5.45
CA VAL A 447 7.69 0.42 -5.20
C VAL A 447 8.49 -0.50 -6.13
N PRO A 448 8.47 -0.31 -7.48
CA PRO A 448 9.24 -1.17 -8.39
C PRO A 448 10.75 -1.20 -8.09
N PHE A 449 11.28 -0.09 -7.59
CA PHE A 449 12.71 0.02 -7.25
C PHE A 449 13.04 -0.71 -5.95
N VAL A 450 12.17 -0.60 -4.92
CA VAL A 450 12.35 -1.29 -3.64
C VAL A 450 12.24 -2.81 -3.79
N PHE A 451 11.30 -3.30 -4.62
CA PHE A 451 11.13 -4.73 -4.93
C PHE A 451 12.14 -5.28 -5.95
N TYR A 452 12.97 -4.43 -6.55
CA TYR A 452 13.81 -4.81 -7.70
C TYR A 452 12.99 -5.28 -8.91
N ASN A 453 11.77 -4.79 -9.04
CA ASN A 453 10.79 -5.14 -10.08
C ASN A 453 10.73 -4.13 -11.23
N HIS A 454 11.79 -3.34 -11.46
CA HIS A 454 11.85 -2.35 -12.54
C HIS A 454 11.61 -2.95 -13.93
N VAL A 455 12.02 -4.20 -14.17
CA VAL A 455 11.78 -4.91 -15.44
C VAL A 455 10.28 -5.28 -15.59
N ILE A 456 9.64 -5.70 -14.50
CA ILE A 456 8.20 -5.98 -14.47
C ILE A 456 7.43 -4.68 -14.73
N ALA A 457 7.81 -3.61 -14.05
CA ALA A 457 7.17 -2.30 -14.13
C ALA A 457 7.72 -1.40 -15.26
N ARG A 458 8.31 -1.97 -16.32
CA ARG A 458 8.89 -1.20 -17.43
C ARG A 458 7.91 -0.23 -18.12
N SER A 459 6.62 -0.50 -18.05
CA SER A 459 5.56 0.40 -18.54
C SER A 459 5.40 1.66 -17.69
N GLU A 460 5.90 1.63 -16.46
CA GLU A 460 5.89 2.76 -15.50
C GLU A 460 7.25 3.44 -15.40
N VAL A 461 8.34 2.65 -15.36
CA VAL A 461 9.69 3.17 -15.09
C VAL A 461 10.61 3.16 -16.31
N GLY A 462 10.17 2.58 -17.43
CA GLY A 462 10.99 2.44 -18.65
C GLY A 462 12.01 1.31 -18.55
N THR A 463 12.87 1.25 -19.58
CA THR A 463 13.91 0.21 -19.74
C THR A 463 15.33 0.80 -19.72
N GLY A 464 15.48 2.06 -19.31
CA GLY A 464 16.76 2.76 -19.29
C GLY A 464 17.71 2.23 -18.22
N ALA A 465 19.02 2.39 -18.46
CA ALA A 465 20.05 2.00 -17.49
C ALA A 465 19.92 2.74 -16.15
N ASN A 466 19.39 3.96 -16.16
CA ASN A 466 19.13 4.75 -14.95
C ASN A 466 18.06 4.10 -14.05
N ALA A 467 16.97 3.55 -14.64
CA ALA A 467 15.96 2.83 -13.85
C ALA A 467 16.54 1.56 -13.20
N ALA A 468 17.37 0.81 -13.93
CA ALA A 468 18.06 -0.36 -13.38
C ALA A 468 19.05 0.03 -12.26
N ALA A 469 19.82 1.08 -12.47
CA ALA A 469 20.77 1.59 -11.45
C ALA A 469 20.04 2.09 -10.19
N LEU A 470 18.91 2.76 -10.34
CA LEU A 470 18.09 3.20 -9.21
C LEU A 470 17.49 2.01 -8.45
N ALA A 471 17.02 0.98 -9.16
CA ALA A 471 16.52 -0.25 -8.54
C ALA A 471 17.59 -0.94 -7.69
N GLU A 472 18.83 -1.03 -8.21
CA GLU A 472 19.97 -1.55 -7.46
C GLU A 472 20.24 -0.72 -6.19
N LYS A 473 20.34 0.61 -6.32
CA LYS A 473 20.58 1.52 -5.20
C LYS A 473 19.49 1.41 -4.12
N MET A 474 18.21 1.47 -4.51
CA MET A 474 17.08 1.48 -3.57
C MET A 474 16.86 0.14 -2.89
N SER A 475 16.88 -0.96 -3.64
CA SER A 475 16.69 -2.30 -3.06
C SER A 475 17.85 -2.71 -2.15
N THR A 476 19.12 -2.39 -2.53
CA THR A 476 20.28 -2.59 -1.66
C THR A 476 20.16 -1.81 -0.36
N THR A 477 19.73 -0.55 -0.43
CA THR A 477 19.53 0.33 0.74
C THR A 477 18.43 -0.19 1.66
N PHE A 478 17.31 -0.63 1.07
CA PHE A 478 16.23 -1.24 1.83
C PHE A 478 16.68 -2.52 2.54
N VAL A 479 17.33 -3.43 1.83
CA VAL A 479 17.78 -4.71 2.41
C VAL A 479 18.87 -4.48 3.46
N GLN A 480 19.76 -3.51 3.27
CA GLN A 480 20.74 -3.14 4.29
C GLN A 480 20.05 -2.64 5.58
N PHE A 481 19.02 -1.80 5.44
CA PHE A 481 18.18 -1.40 6.57
C PHE A 481 17.47 -2.61 7.22
N ALA A 482 16.91 -3.51 6.42
CA ALA A 482 16.24 -4.71 6.90
C ALA A 482 17.19 -5.66 7.66
N LYS A 483 18.46 -5.69 7.34
CA LYS A 483 19.50 -6.46 8.04
C LYS A 483 19.94 -5.84 9.35
N THR A 484 20.13 -4.52 9.38
CA THR A 484 20.89 -3.85 10.43
C THR A 484 20.16 -2.77 11.19
N GLY A 485 19.03 -2.25 10.65
CA GLY A 485 18.37 -1.04 11.12
C GLY A 485 19.06 0.27 10.65
N ASN A 486 20.15 0.14 9.87
CA ASN A 486 20.90 1.26 9.28
C ASN A 486 20.95 1.06 7.75
N PRO A 487 20.43 2.01 6.93
CA PRO A 487 20.38 1.86 5.48
C PRO A 487 21.72 2.12 4.77
N ASN A 488 22.74 2.65 5.46
CA ASN A 488 23.98 3.08 4.84
C ASN A 488 24.72 1.94 4.16
N ASN A 489 25.14 2.18 2.93
CA ASN A 489 25.88 1.26 2.08
C ASN A 489 26.70 2.04 1.04
N LYS A 490 27.48 1.36 0.19
CA LYS A 490 28.36 2.00 -0.79
C LYS A 490 27.63 2.68 -1.96
N ALA A 491 26.34 2.38 -2.15
CA ALA A 491 25.55 2.88 -3.29
C ALA A 491 24.90 4.24 -3.03
N ILE A 492 24.95 4.74 -1.80
CA ILE A 492 24.37 6.02 -1.38
C ILE A 492 25.35 6.87 -0.57
N PRO A 493 25.19 8.21 -0.54
CA PRO A 493 25.96 9.04 0.37
C PRO A 493 25.65 8.69 1.84
N ASN A 494 26.54 9.09 2.76
CA ASN A 494 26.33 8.85 4.18
C ASN A 494 25.03 9.53 4.66
N TRP A 495 24.06 8.72 5.04
CA TRP A 495 22.72 9.12 5.44
C TRP A 495 22.61 9.03 6.96
N LEU A 496 22.71 10.15 7.64
CA LEU A 496 22.55 10.22 9.10
C LEU A 496 21.06 10.05 9.49
N PRO A 497 20.79 9.54 10.69
CA PRO A 497 19.44 9.54 11.23
C PRO A 497 18.82 10.94 11.23
N TYR A 498 17.51 11.01 11.01
CA TYR A 498 16.75 12.27 11.00
C TYR A 498 16.81 12.94 12.37
N ASP A 499 17.42 14.12 12.39
CA ASP A 499 17.43 15.00 13.55
C ASP A 499 16.34 16.07 13.42
N PRO A 500 15.49 16.31 14.42
CA PRO A 500 14.42 17.31 14.37
C PRO A 500 14.88 18.74 14.03
N SER A 501 16.11 19.11 14.39
CA SER A 501 16.65 20.45 14.13
C SER A 501 17.27 20.60 12.74
N VAL A 502 17.82 19.52 12.18
CA VAL A 502 18.53 19.52 10.89
C VAL A 502 17.67 18.94 9.77
N LYS A 503 16.83 17.97 10.08
CA LYS A 503 15.88 17.29 9.18
C LYS A 503 16.55 16.68 7.94
N GLN A 504 17.67 15.95 8.14
CA GLN A 504 18.37 15.26 7.07
C GLN A 504 17.41 14.32 6.33
N THR A 505 17.39 14.45 5.01
CA THR A 505 16.51 13.66 4.15
C THR A 505 17.32 13.16 2.96
N LEU A 506 17.26 11.85 2.69
CA LEU A 506 17.81 11.28 1.45
C LEU A 506 16.86 11.58 0.30
N VAL A 507 17.32 12.32 -0.68
CA VAL A 507 16.57 12.60 -1.91
C VAL A 507 16.97 11.58 -2.96
N TRP A 508 16.02 10.70 -3.35
CA TRP A 508 16.18 9.74 -4.41
C TRP A 508 16.01 10.38 -5.78
N ASN A 509 17.01 10.25 -6.61
CA ASN A 509 17.03 10.60 -8.03
C ASN A 509 18.08 9.68 -8.70
N ASP A 510 18.44 9.87 -9.97
CA ASP A 510 19.52 9.14 -10.62
C ASP A 510 20.79 9.15 -9.76
N GLU A 511 21.14 10.29 -9.18
CA GLU A 511 22.20 10.45 -8.18
C GLU A 511 21.58 10.85 -6.83
N PRO A 512 21.48 9.91 -5.87
CA PRO A 512 20.95 10.18 -4.55
C PRO A 512 21.81 11.19 -3.77
N LYS A 513 21.15 12.08 -3.03
CA LYS A 513 21.85 13.06 -2.18
C LYS A 513 21.15 13.25 -0.85
N VAL A 514 21.93 13.53 0.22
CA VAL A 514 21.38 13.93 1.51
C VAL A 514 21.25 15.44 1.55
N VAL A 515 20.06 15.93 1.87
CA VAL A 515 19.71 17.35 1.94
C VAL A 515 19.09 17.65 3.30
N ASN A 516 19.48 18.75 3.90
CA ASN A 516 18.87 19.23 5.14
C ASN A 516 17.59 19.99 4.83
N ASP A 517 16.48 19.58 5.44
CA ASP A 517 15.14 20.17 5.30
C ASP A 517 14.76 20.53 3.84
N PRO A 518 14.75 19.55 2.92
CA PRO A 518 14.44 19.87 1.52
C PRO A 518 13.07 20.53 1.44
N TYR A 519 13.04 21.70 0.76
CA TYR A 519 11.84 22.51 0.58
C TYR A 519 11.18 22.99 1.89
N GLY A 520 11.96 23.18 2.95
CA GLY A 520 11.45 23.63 4.26
C GLY A 520 10.70 24.97 4.21
N ALA A 521 11.20 25.93 3.42
CA ALA A 521 10.53 27.23 3.23
C ALA A 521 9.14 27.07 2.57
N GLU A 522 9.01 26.22 1.56
CA GLU A 522 7.72 25.94 0.89
C GLU A 522 6.73 25.30 1.84
N LYS A 523 7.17 24.32 2.62
CA LYS A 523 6.33 23.65 3.62
C LYS A 523 5.89 24.60 4.73
N ALA A 524 6.75 25.49 5.16
CA ALA A 524 6.43 26.52 6.16
C ALA A 524 5.40 27.52 5.62
N GLU A 525 5.60 28.01 4.38
CA GLU A 525 4.63 28.89 3.72
C GLU A 525 3.28 28.22 3.56
N LEU A 526 3.25 26.99 3.06
CA LEU A 526 2.03 26.21 2.86
C LEU A 526 1.26 25.98 4.17
N ALA A 527 1.98 25.78 5.28
CA ALA A 527 1.38 25.63 6.61
C ALA A 527 0.83 26.94 7.17
N ALA A 528 1.42 28.08 6.79
CA ALA A 528 1.04 29.41 7.24
C ALA A 528 -0.16 29.99 6.47
N VAL A 529 -0.50 29.44 5.28
CA VAL A 529 -1.65 29.91 4.48
C VAL A 529 -2.94 29.81 5.29
N PRO A 530 -3.67 30.92 5.51
CA PRO A 530 -4.97 30.89 6.16
C PRO A 530 -5.96 30.07 5.34
N ARG A 531 -6.50 29.02 5.93
CA ARG A 531 -7.48 28.13 5.27
C ARG A 531 -8.88 28.46 5.74
N GLY A 532 -9.81 28.74 4.81
CA GLY A 532 -11.22 28.87 5.09
C GLY A 532 -11.83 27.54 5.58
N GLU A 533 -13.03 27.63 6.19
CA GLU A 533 -13.76 26.45 6.63
C GLU A 533 -14.00 25.47 5.48
N ALA A 534 -13.93 24.17 5.78
CA ALA A 534 -14.29 23.15 4.82
C ALA A 534 -15.80 23.25 4.53
N PRO A 535 -16.22 23.27 3.25
CA PRO A 535 -17.65 23.17 2.96
C PRO A 535 -18.19 21.89 3.58
N ALA A 536 -19.23 22.00 4.38
CA ALA A 536 -19.91 20.87 4.98
C ALA A 536 -20.35 19.90 3.86
N GLY A 537 -19.74 18.70 3.80
CA GLY A 537 -20.16 17.62 2.92
C GLY A 537 -19.50 17.52 1.54
N GLY A 538 -18.42 18.24 1.24
CA GLY A 538 -17.75 18.20 -0.08
C GLY A 538 -16.48 17.35 -0.12
N ARG A 539 -16.55 16.09 -0.58
CA ARG A 539 -15.39 15.45 -1.21
C ARG A 539 -15.10 16.24 -2.49
N GLY A 540 -13.85 16.72 -2.64
CA GLY A 540 -13.43 17.46 -3.83
C GLY A 540 -13.83 16.69 -5.10
N ARG A 541 -14.70 17.29 -5.90
CA ARG A 541 -14.98 16.79 -7.25
C ARG A 541 -13.75 17.12 -8.09
N GLY A 542 -12.95 16.09 -8.42
CA GLY A 542 -12.02 16.19 -9.52
C GLY A 542 -12.75 16.65 -10.78
N ARG A 543 -12.16 17.53 -11.57
CA ARG A 543 -12.64 17.84 -12.92
C ARG A 543 -12.83 16.52 -13.67
N GLY A 544 -14.02 16.25 -14.18
CA GLY A 544 -14.25 15.20 -15.15
C GLY A 544 -15.06 14.01 -14.68
N ALA A 545 -16.36 14.16 -14.69
CA ALA A 545 -17.31 13.17 -15.14
C ALA A 545 -18.54 13.93 -15.66
N THR A 546 -18.56 14.23 -16.91
CA THR A 546 -19.79 14.36 -17.70
C THR A 546 -20.00 13.05 -18.48
N PRO A 547 -21.26 12.63 -18.72
CA PRO A 547 -21.69 11.25 -18.92
C PRO A 547 -21.12 10.55 -20.14
#